data_93b9791973931e7a57c8d5a8dd7b7184
#
_entry.id   93b9791973931e7a57c8d5a8dd7b7184
#
_cell.length_a   1.000
_cell.length_b   1.000
_cell.length_c   1.000
_cell.angle_alpha   90.00
_cell.angle_beta   90.00
_cell.angle_gamma   90.00
#
_symmetry.space_group_name_H-M   'P 1'
#
loop_
_entity.id
_entity.type
_entity.pdbx_description
1 polymer ?
#
loop_
_entity_poly.entity_id
_entity_poly.type
_entity_poly.pdbx_seq_one_letter_code
_entity_poly.pdbx_strand_id
1 'polypeptide(L)'
;MSILVNKNSKILVQGFTGTEGSFHASQMIEYGTNVVGGVTPGKGGNTHLDRPVFNTVADCVKKTGADTSIIFVPPAFAADAIMEAAEAGVQLVVCITEGIPVQDMVKVKNYLLGKSTRLIGPNCPGIITADECKVGIMPGFVFKKGRIGIVSKSGTLTYEAADQVAKAGLGISTAIGIGGDPIIGTPTRDAVELFMNDPETDAIVMIGEIGGGMEAEAAYWVKANGNKKPVVGFIAGQTAPPGRRMGHAGAIVGGADDTAAAKMKIMAECGIHVVNSPADIGKKMAEVLAGH
;
A
#
# COMPACT_ATOMS: atom_id res chain seq x y z
N MET A 1 15.79 -8.92 -3.50
CA MET A 1 15.38 -7.55 -3.88
C MET A 1 13.95 -7.36 -3.43
N SER A 2 13.70 -6.41 -2.55
CA SER A 2 12.35 -6.04 -2.11
C SER A 2 11.52 -5.46 -3.26
N ILE A 3 10.21 -5.61 -3.22
CA ILE A 3 9.32 -5.05 -4.24
C ILE A 3 9.12 -3.55 -4.02
N LEU A 4 9.10 -2.79 -5.10
CA LEU A 4 8.78 -1.36 -5.23
C LEU A 4 9.74 -0.39 -4.52
N VAL A 5 10.09 -0.62 -3.24
CA VAL A 5 11.00 0.27 -2.47
C VAL A 5 12.06 -0.50 -1.72
N ASN A 6 13.25 0.06 -1.60
CA ASN A 6 14.39 -0.51 -0.88
C ASN A 6 15.31 0.62 -0.34
N LYS A 7 16.42 0.24 0.29
CA LYS A 7 17.40 1.20 0.86
C LYS A 7 17.98 2.21 -0.15
N ASN A 8 17.90 1.94 -1.46
CA ASN A 8 18.42 2.83 -2.50
C ASN A 8 17.35 3.77 -3.07
N SER A 9 16.07 3.56 -2.75
CA SER A 9 14.96 4.42 -3.20
C SER A 9 15.16 5.85 -2.72
N LYS A 10 14.97 6.82 -3.61
CA LYS A 10 15.12 8.25 -3.34
C LYS A 10 13.76 8.92 -3.25
N ILE A 11 13.37 9.27 -2.03
CA ILE A 11 12.02 9.72 -1.73
C ILE A 11 11.94 11.25 -1.76
N LEU A 12 10.99 11.78 -2.53
CA LEU A 12 10.53 13.16 -2.40
C LEU A 12 9.17 13.22 -1.71
N VAL A 13 8.93 14.27 -0.93
CA VAL A 13 7.69 14.48 -0.17
C VAL A 13 6.93 15.67 -0.73
N GLN A 14 5.72 15.46 -1.25
CA GLN A 14 4.82 16.54 -1.63
C GLN A 14 3.96 16.97 -0.43
N GLY A 15 3.84 18.27 -0.21
CA GLY A 15 3.28 18.83 1.03
C GLY A 15 4.31 18.86 2.17
N PHE A 16 5.60 18.88 1.85
CA PHE A 16 6.73 18.64 2.75
C PHE A 16 6.76 19.56 3.99
N THR A 17 6.40 20.83 3.85
CA THR A 17 6.41 21.79 4.96
C THR A 17 5.06 21.93 5.67
N GLY A 18 4.07 21.13 5.29
CA GLY A 18 2.80 21.01 6.01
C GLY A 18 2.94 20.16 7.28
N THR A 19 1.97 20.21 8.18
CA THR A 19 2.01 19.48 9.46
C THR A 19 2.22 17.98 9.25
N GLU A 20 1.37 17.33 8.45
CA GLU A 20 1.46 15.89 8.18
C GLU A 20 2.73 15.54 7.41
N GLY A 21 3.05 16.31 6.35
CA GLY A 21 4.26 16.11 5.57
C GLY A 21 5.53 16.22 6.39
N SER A 22 5.65 17.22 7.27
CA SER A 22 6.79 17.38 8.18
C SER A 22 6.91 16.23 9.16
N PHE A 23 5.80 15.88 9.84
CA PHE A 23 5.79 14.83 10.87
C PHE A 23 6.19 13.48 10.27
N HIS A 24 5.52 13.07 9.19
CA HIS A 24 5.78 11.76 8.60
C HIS A 24 7.12 11.69 7.86
N ALA A 25 7.58 12.80 7.27
CA ALA A 25 8.93 12.86 6.71
C ALA A 25 10.01 12.68 7.78
N SER A 26 9.87 13.31 8.95
CA SER A 26 10.80 13.09 10.06
C SER A 26 10.83 11.63 10.52
N GLN A 27 9.66 10.99 10.61
CA GLN A 27 9.54 9.57 10.95
C GLN A 27 10.11 8.62 9.88
N MET A 28 10.04 8.99 8.60
CA MET A 28 10.69 8.25 7.52
C MET A 28 12.21 8.39 7.59
N ILE A 29 12.72 9.60 7.84
CA ILE A 29 14.17 9.85 8.01
C ILE A 29 14.72 9.09 9.23
N GLU A 30 14.01 9.13 10.35
CA GLU A 30 14.37 8.38 11.57
C GLU A 30 14.42 6.87 11.33
N TYR A 31 13.52 6.33 10.49
CA TYR A 31 13.51 4.92 10.07
C TYR A 31 14.72 4.55 9.17
N GLY A 32 15.45 5.53 8.64
CA GLY A 32 16.55 5.33 7.70
C GLY A 32 16.16 5.46 6.22
N THR A 33 14.94 5.90 5.92
CA THR A 33 14.49 6.15 4.55
C THR A 33 15.26 7.32 3.94
N ASN A 34 15.75 7.16 2.73
CA ASN A 34 16.49 8.19 2.00
C ASN A 34 15.57 9.26 1.43
N VAL A 35 15.08 10.16 2.29
CA VAL A 35 14.33 11.35 1.87
C VAL A 35 15.32 12.38 1.30
N VAL A 36 15.25 12.65 0.00
CA VAL A 36 16.22 13.51 -0.71
C VAL A 36 15.76 14.95 -0.88
N GLY A 37 14.50 15.26 -0.62
CA GLY A 37 13.93 16.60 -0.71
C GLY A 37 12.43 16.58 -0.62
N GLY A 38 11.81 17.74 -0.73
CA GLY A 38 10.37 17.86 -0.75
C GLY A 38 9.87 19.04 -1.59
N VAL A 39 8.58 19.01 -1.86
CA VAL A 39 7.91 20.00 -2.70
C VAL A 39 6.84 20.71 -1.88
N THR A 40 6.93 22.03 -1.86
CA THR A 40 5.88 22.93 -1.38
C THR A 40 5.91 24.18 -2.24
N PRO A 41 4.91 24.38 -3.11
CA PRO A 41 4.85 25.56 -3.98
C PRO A 41 5.00 26.87 -3.20
N GLY A 42 5.82 27.81 -3.72
CA GLY A 42 6.12 29.08 -3.06
C GLY A 42 7.16 29.03 -1.94
N LYS A 43 7.68 27.84 -1.58
CA LYS A 43 8.73 27.66 -0.55
C LYS A 43 10.04 27.09 -1.11
N GLY A 44 10.18 27.02 -2.43
CA GLY A 44 11.41 26.58 -3.08
C GLY A 44 12.60 27.43 -2.69
N GLY A 45 13.78 26.79 -2.57
CA GLY A 45 15.02 27.42 -2.10
C GLY A 45 15.24 27.39 -0.59
N ASN A 46 14.22 27.03 0.19
CA ASN A 46 14.37 26.82 1.63
C ASN A 46 14.93 25.43 1.95
N THR A 47 15.31 25.24 3.19
CA THR A 47 15.67 23.94 3.79
C THR A 47 14.63 23.56 4.84
N HIS A 48 14.21 22.29 4.89
CA HIS A 48 13.31 21.74 5.88
C HIS A 48 13.74 20.31 6.23
N LEU A 49 13.83 19.98 7.52
CA LEU A 49 14.38 18.70 8.01
C LEU A 49 15.74 18.36 7.37
N ASP A 50 16.59 19.36 7.24
CA ASP A 50 17.91 19.27 6.57
C ASP A 50 17.87 18.76 5.13
N ARG A 51 16.75 18.99 4.45
CA ARG A 51 16.52 18.63 3.04
C ARG A 51 16.04 19.82 2.24
N PRO A 52 16.44 19.93 0.95
CA PRO A 52 16.01 21.04 0.10
C PRO A 52 14.51 20.99 -0.18
N VAL A 53 13.91 22.17 -0.24
CA VAL A 53 12.50 22.38 -0.64
C VAL A 53 12.48 22.94 -2.06
N PHE A 54 11.59 22.39 -2.89
CA PHE A 54 11.39 22.80 -4.28
C PHE A 54 9.96 23.32 -4.49
N ASN A 55 9.76 24.08 -5.57
CA ASN A 55 8.43 24.55 -5.98
C ASN A 55 7.69 23.50 -6.81
N THR A 56 8.42 22.65 -7.54
CA THR A 56 7.85 21.63 -8.44
C THR A 56 8.51 20.26 -8.23
N VAL A 57 7.79 19.20 -8.59
CA VAL A 57 8.33 17.83 -8.58
C VAL A 57 9.45 17.71 -9.62
N ALA A 58 9.29 18.30 -10.80
CA ALA A 58 10.29 18.26 -11.87
C ALA A 58 11.65 18.84 -11.41
N ASP A 59 11.66 19.99 -10.71
CA ASP A 59 12.88 20.57 -10.16
C ASP A 59 13.52 19.67 -9.10
N CYS A 60 12.70 19.06 -8.24
CA CYS A 60 13.17 18.11 -7.23
C CYS A 60 13.83 16.90 -7.89
N VAL A 61 13.16 16.26 -8.83
CA VAL A 61 13.67 15.08 -9.57
C VAL A 61 14.97 15.42 -10.29
N LYS A 62 15.00 16.52 -11.02
CA LYS A 62 16.19 16.99 -11.76
C LYS A 62 17.41 17.21 -10.85
N LYS A 63 17.19 17.72 -9.64
CA LYS A 63 18.27 18.08 -8.71
C LYS A 63 18.74 16.91 -7.86
N THR A 64 17.82 16.02 -7.47
CA THR A 64 18.08 14.95 -6.47
C THR A 64 18.12 13.55 -7.08
N GLY A 65 17.53 13.38 -8.26
CA GLY A 65 17.30 12.07 -8.86
C GLY A 65 16.24 11.24 -8.11
N ALA A 66 15.27 11.90 -7.47
CA ALA A 66 14.17 11.22 -6.79
C ALA A 66 13.40 10.30 -7.75
N ASP A 67 13.11 9.07 -7.31
CA ASP A 67 12.41 8.03 -8.06
C ASP A 67 11.02 7.69 -7.48
N THR A 68 10.79 8.09 -6.24
CA THR A 68 9.56 7.80 -5.48
C THR A 68 9.01 9.09 -4.87
N SER A 69 7.71 9.32 -5.03
CA SER A 69 6.99 10.46 -4.43
C SER A 69 5.99 9.96 -3.39
N ILE A 70 5.96 10.64 -2.24
CA ILE A 70 4.88 10.47 -1.26
C ILE A 70 4.09 11.77 -1.14
N ILE A 71 2.75 11.66 -1.06
CA ILE A 71 1.83 12.79 -1.13
C ILE A 71 1.05 12.94 0.18
N PHE A 72 1.19 14.12 0.80
CA PHE A 72 0.46 14.59 1.99
C PHE A 72 -0.32 15.89 1.73
N VAL A 73 -0.60 16.23 0.49
CA VAL A 73 -1.37 17.44 0.15
C VAL A 73 -2.86 17.24 0.42
N PRO A 74 -3.62 18.34 0.66
CA PRO A 74 -5.08 18.24 0.83
C PRO A 74 -5.79 17.58 -0.36
N PRO A 75 -6.98 16.97 -0.15
CA PRO A 75 -7.70 16.21 -1.19
C PRO A 75 -7.93 16.94 -2.50
N ALA A 76 -8.22 18.24 -2.44
CA ALA A 76 -8.46 19.06 -3.63
C ALA A 76 -7.24 19.21 -4.57
N PHE A 77 -6.03 18.92 -4.07
CA PHE A 77 -4.78 19.07 -4.83
C PHE A 77 -4.08 17.72 -5.08
N ALA A 78 -4.57 16.64 -4.49
CA ALA A 78 -3.87 15.36 -4.51
C ALA A 78 -3.85 14.72 -5.90
N ALA A 79 -4.92 14.86 -6.69
CA ALA A 79 -4.96 14.36 -8.07
C ALA A 79 -3.90 15.06 -8.94
N ASP A 80 -3.79 16.38 -8.85
CA ASP A 80 -2.76 17.15 -9.57
C ASP A 80 -1.35 16.76 -9.11
N ALA A 81 -1.15 16.57 -7.81
CA ALA A 81 0.13 16.11 -7.25
C ALA A 81 0.55 14.73 -7.77
N ILE A 82 -0.40 13.79 -7.94
CA ILE A 82 -0.13 12.48 -8.55
C ILE A 82 0.28 12.64 -10.02
N MET A 83 -0.47 13.44 -10.79
CA MET A 83 -0.19 13.65 -12.22
C MET A 83 1.13 14.41 -12.43
N GLU A 84 1.44 15.41 -11.60
CA GLU A 84 2.72 16.12 -11.62
C GLU A 84 3.90 15.17 -11.39
N ALA A 85 3.80 14.28 -10.40
CA ALA A 85 4.84 13.29 -10.14
C ALA A 85 5.04 12.34 -11.34
N ALA A 86 3.95 11.89 -11.94
CA ALA A 86 4.01 11.03 -13.12
C ALA A 86 4.62 11.74 -14.33
N GLU A 87 4.30 13.02 -14.54
CA GLU A 87 4.88 13.84 -15.62
C GLU A 87 6.37 14.07 -15.42
N ALA A 88 6.80 14.23 -14.18
CA ALA A 88 8.22 14.37 -13.83
C ALA A 88 9.02 13.06 -13.95
N GLY A 89 8.39 11.94 -14.34
CA GLY A 89 9.04 10.64 -14.54
C GLY A 89 9.28 9.85 -13.26
N VAL A 90 8.59 10.18 -12.16
CA VAL A 90 8.64 9.41 -10.91
C VAL A 90 8.08 8.01 -11.15
N GLN A 91 8.81 6.99 -10.72
CA GLN A 91 8.44 5.59 -10.97
C GLN A 91 7.34 5.09 -10.02
N LEU A 92 7.37 5.51 -8.76
CA LEU A 92 6.40 5.14 -7.73
C LEU A 92 5.82 6.39 -7.08
N VAL A 93 4.50 6.47 -7.03
CA VAL A 93 3.75 7.48 -6.29
C VAL A 93 2.96 6.79 -5.18
N VAL A 94 3.12 7.26 -3.95
CA VAL A 94 2.36 6.82 -2.77
C VAL A 94 1.47 7.97 -2.31
N CYS A 95 0.16 7.84 -2.44
CA CYS A 95 -0.79 8.88 -2.05
C CYS A 95 -1.49 8.50 -0.75
N ILE A 96 -1.15 9.21 0.35
CA ILE A 96 -1.74 8.99 1.67
C ILE A 96 -3.11 9.64 1.78
N THR A 97 -3.32 10.72 1.07
CA THR A 97 -4.51 11.59 1.15
C THR A 97 -5.80 10.79 1.01
N GLU A 98 -6.71 10.99 1.96
CA GLU A 98 -8.09 10.51 1.94
C GLU A 98 -9.03 11.60 1.42
N GLY A 99 -10.18 11.20 0.84
CA GLY A 99 -11.25 12.11 0.45
C GLY A 99 -11.03 12.78 -0.91
N ILE A 100 -10.19 12.25 -1.78
CA ILE A 100 -10.06 12.70 -3.15
C ILE A 100 -11.38 12.40 -3.89
N PRO A 101 -11.96 13.38 -4.62
CA PRO A 101 -13.18 13.14 -5.38
C PRO A 101 -13.01 11.98 -6.40
N VAL A 102 -14.01 11.11 -6.48
CA VAL A 102 -13.98 9.95 -7.40
C VAL A 102 -13.70 10.38 -8.85
N GLN A 103 -14.31 11.48 -9.31
CA GLN A 103 -14.08 12.00 -10.67
C GLN A 103 -12.61 12.40 -10.91
N ASP A 104 -11.93 12.93 -9.91
CA ASP A 104 -10.52 13.30 -10.02
C ASP A 104 -9.64 12.04 -10.08
N MET A 105 -9.98 11.00 -9.32
CA MET A 105 -9.29 9.70 -9.44
C MET A 105 -9.54 9.00 -10.77
N VAL A 106 -10.72 9.18 -11.41
CA VAL A 106 -10.95 8.73 -12.79
C VAL A 106 -10.00 9.42 -13.76
N LYS A 107 -9.82 10.75 -13.63
CA LYS A 107 -8.83 11.50 -14.44
C LYS A 107 -7.41 10.99 -14.21
N VAL A 108 -7.01 10.79 -12.95
CA VAL A 108 -5.70 10.23 -12.59
C VAL A 108 -5.49 8.86 -13.25
N LYS A 109 -6.46 7.93 -13.14
CA LYS A 109 -6.35 6.60 -13.76
C LYS A 109 -6.14 6.70 -15.27
N ASN A 110 -6.93 7.54 -15.94
CA ASN A 110 -6.77 7.77 -17.38
C ASN A 110 -5.42 8.39 -17.73
N TYR A 111 -4.96 9.35 -16.94
CA TYR A 111 -3.66 9.99 -17.15
C TYR A 111 -2.47 9.04 -16.98
N LEU A 112 -2.58 8.08 -16.08
CA LEU A 112 -1.55 7.07 -15.83
C LEU A 112 -1.54 5.93 -16.86
N LEU A 113 -2.57 5.82 -17.72
CA LEU A 113 -2.57 4.82 -18.80
C LEU A 113 -1.37 4.99 -19.71
N GLY A 114 -0.58 3.92 -19.88
CA GLY A 114 0.61 3.93 -20.73
C GLY A 114 1.85 4.61 -20.12
N LYS A 115 1.76 5.17 -18.91
CA LYS A 115 2.93 5.67 -18.18
C LYS A 115 3.58 4.54 -17.35
N SER A 116 4.87 4.66 -17.11
CA SER A 116 5.63 3.71 -16.26
C SER A 116 5.38 3.92 -14.75
N THR A 117 4.76 5.03 -14.38
CA THR A 117 4.48 5.38 -12.99
C THR A 117 3.44 4.44 -12.37
N ARG A 118 3.78 3.81 -11.26
CA ARG A 118 2.86 3.05 -10.42
C ARG A 118 2.31 3.94 -9.31
N LEU A 119 1.03 3.82 -9.01
CA LEU A 119 0.37 4.51 -7.90
C LEU A 119 -0.04 3.51 -6.82
N ILE A 120 0.31 3.77 -5.57
CA ILE A 120 -0.21 3.14 -4.36
C ILE A 120 -1.15 4.12 -3.66
N GLY A 121 -2.33 3.66 -3.27
CA GLY A 121 -3.40 4.53 -2.77
C GLY A 121 -4.33 5.06 -3.88
N PRO A 122 -5.09 6.11 -3.64
CA PRO A 122 -5.11 6.97 -2.45
C PRO A 122 -5.67 6.32 -1.18
N ASN A 123 -5.77 7.11 -0.09
CA ASN A 123 -6.31 6.66 1.20
C ASN A 123 -5.64 5.37 1.70
N CYS A 124 -4.32 5.41 1.79
CA CYS A 124 -3.50 4.25 2.13
C CYS A 124 -2.46 4.60 3.21
N PRO A 125 -1.94 3.61 3.95
CA PRO A 125 -0.86 3.84 4.91
C PRO A 125 0.53 3.88 4.26
N GLY A 126 0.63 3.59 2.97
CA GLY A 126 1.88 3.54 2.22
C GLY A 126 2.47 2.15 2.03
N ILE A 127 3.77 2.09 1.96
CA ILE A 127 4.56 0.86 1.76
C ILE A 127 5.77 0.86 2.69
N ILE A 128 6.15 -0.33 3.19
CA ILE A 128 7.34 -0.51 3.99
C ILE A 128 8.05 -1.81 3.62
N THR A 129 9.34 -1.72 3.32
CA THR A 129 10.25 -2.87 3.29
C THR A 129 11.03 -2.87 4.59
N ALA A 130 10.85 -3.94 5.38
CA ALA A 130 11.35 -3.99 6.75
C ALA A 130 12.88 -3.83 6.81
N ASP A 131 13.34 -2.96 7.72
CA ASP A 131 14.74 -2.56 7.93
C ASP A 131 15.42 -1.88 6.71
N GLU A 132 14.67 -1.51 5.68
CA GLU A 132 15.25 -0.88 4.48
C GLU A 132 14.64 0.48 4.13
N CYS A 133 13.31 0.54 3.99
CA CYS A 133 12.65 1.76 3.51
C CYS A 133 11.18 1.81 3.96
N LYS A 134 10.78 2.93 4.51
CA LYS A 134 9.39 3.24 4.85
C LYS A 134 8.94 4.46 4.05
N VAL A 135 7.88 4.31 3.25
CA VAL A 135 7.25 5.38 2.50
C VAL A 135 5.79 5.44 2.90
N GLY A 136 5.49 6.23 3.91
CA GLY A 136 4.15 6.32 4.47
C GLY A 136 4.10 6.55 5.97
N ILE A 137 2.93 6.21 6.53
CA ILE A 137 2.57 6.47 7.93
C ILE A 137 2.68 5.22 8.82
N MET A 138 3.08 4.08 8.25
CA MET A 138 3.18 2.82 8.98
C MET A 138 4.14 2.92 10.17
N PRO A 139 3.79 2.40 11.37
CA PRO A 139 4.69 2.37 12.53
C PRO A 139 5.81 1.35 12.31
N GLY A 140 7.03 1.82 11.99
CA GLY A 140 8.13 0.95 11.57
C GLY A 140 8.51 -0.15 12.58
N PHE A 141 8.30 0.08 13.88
CA PHE A 141 8.68 -0.84 14.95
C PHE A 141 7.87 -2.18 14.95
N VAL A 142 6.70 -2.23 14.30
CA VAL A 142 5.90 -3.47 14.18
C VAL A 142 6.41 -4.39 13.06
N PHE A 143 7.15 -3.85 12.10
CA PHE A 143 7.60 -4.59 10.92
C PHE A 143 8.99 -5.15 11.14
N LYS A 144 9.07 -6.38 11.62
CA LYS A 144 10.34 -7.10 11.75
C LYS A 144 10.72 -7.74 10.42
N LYS A 145 12.00 -7.68 10.06
CA LYS A 145 12.50 -8.23 8.79
C LYS A 145 12.30 -9.75 8.72
N GLY A 146 11.84 -10.22 7.58
CA GLY A 146 11.61 -11.62 7.27
C GLY A 146 11.17 -11.82 5.83
N ARG A 147 10.30 -12.79 5.58
CA ARG A 147 9.99 -13.25 4.23
C ARG A 147 8.48 -13.33 3.93
N ILE A 148 7.65 -12.66 4.72
CA ILE A 148 6.20 -12.61 4.50
C ILE A 148 5.81 -11.29 3.86
N GLY A 149 5.18 -11.34 2.68
CA GLY A 149 4.57 -10.18 2.04
C GLY A 149 3.20 -9.88 2.63
N ILE A 150 2.84 -8.61 2.79
CA ILE A 150 1.49 -8.20 3.20
C ILE A 150 0.90 -7.27 2.16
N VAL A 151 -0.31 -7.57 1.67
CA VAL A 151 -1.14 -6.66 0.91
C VAL A 151 -2.47 -6.44 1.63
N SER A 152 -2.85 -5.17 1.85
CA SER A 152 -4.02 -4.83 2.65
C SER A 152 -4.71 -3.56 2.16
N LYS A 153 -6.04 -3.55 2.20
CA LYS A 153 -6.83 -2.31 2.06
C LYS A 153 -6.84 -1.48 3.34
N SER A 154 -6.69 -2.11 4.50
CA SER A 154 -6.76 -1.47 5.81
C SER A 154 -5.38 -1.19 6.38
N GLY A 155 -5.13 0.06 6.80
CA GLY A 155 -3.90 0.41 7.52
C GLY A 155 -3.80 -0.32 8.85
N THR A 156 -4.83 -0.25 9.68
CA THR A 156 -4.85 -0.85 11.03
C THR A 156 -4.64 -2.38 10.97
N LEU A 157 -5.35 -3.06 10.08
CA LEU A 157 -5.19 -4.52 9.93
C LEU A 157 -3.83 -4.91 9.35
N THR A 158 -3.19 -4.04 8.58
CA THR A 158 -1.80 -4.25 8.16
C THR A 158 -0.86 -4.32 9.36
N TYR A 159 -1.03 -3.42 10.32
CA TYR A 159 -0.20 -3.39 11.53
C TYR A 159 -0.46 -4.61 12.43
N GLU A 160 -1.74 -4.97 12.61
CA GLU A 160 -2.12 -6.17 13.34
C GLU A 160 -1.53 -7.43 12.72
N ALA A 161 -1.65 -7.59 11.41
CA ALA A 161 -1.08 -8.75 10.71
C ALA A 161 0.44 -8.80 10.83
N ALA A 162 1.14 -7.66 10.71
CA ALA A 162 2.59 -7.60 10.88
C ALA A 162 3.02 -8.02 12.29
N ASP A 163 2.32 -7.55 13.31
CA ASP A 163 2.57 -7.93 14.71
C ASP A 163 2.32 -9.43 14.95
N GLN A 164 1.22 -9.97 14.43
CA GLN A 164 0.89 -11.40 14.52
C GLN A 164 1.94 -12.28 13.83
N VAL A 165 2.39 -11.89 12.64
CA VAL A 165 3.44 -12.60 11.89
C VAL A 165 4.76 -12.54 12.66
N ALA A 166 5.12 -11.39 13.24
CA ALA A 166 6.33 -11.25 14.05
C ALA A 166 6.27 -12.10 15.33
N LYS A 167 5.13 -12.13 16.03
CA LYS A 167 4.91 -12.98 17.22
C LYS A 167 4.94 -14.48 16.91
N ALA A 168 4.61 -14.87 15.69
CA ALA A 168 4.74 -16.24 15.23
C ALA A 168 6.20 -16.65 14.89
N GLY A 169 7.18 -15.77 15.15
CA GLY A 169 8.60 -16.01 14.85
C GLY A 169 8.97 -15.82 13.38
N LEU A 170 8.03 -15.27 12.60
CA LEU A 170 8.22 -14.91 11.20
C LEU A 170 8.52 -13.40 11.09
N GLY A 171 8.75 -12.90 9.89
CA GLY A 171 8.96 -11.47 9.66
C GLY A 171 8.48 -11.05 8.28
N ILE A 172 8.52 -9.77 8.03
CA ILE A 172 7.94 -9.13 6.85
C ILE A 172 9.03 -8.82 5.82
N SER A 173 8.83 -9.18 4.55
CA SER A 173 9.64 -8.71 3.43
C SER A 173 9.23 -7.29 3.06
N THR A 174 7.99 -7.14 2.62
CA THR A 174 7.38 -5.84 2.31
C THR A 174 5.91 -5.87 2.71
N ALA A 175 5.38 -4.76 3.22
CA ALA A 175 3.95 -4.56 3.40
C ALA A 175 3.45 -3.39 2.55
N ILE A 176 2.37 -3.61 1.80
CA ILE A 176 1.72 -2.63 0.94
C ILE A 176 0.29 -2.40 1.44
N GLY A 177 0.00 -1.15 1.82
CA GLY A 177 -1.36 -0.70 1.99
C GLY A 177 -1.86 -0.10 0.68
N ILE A 178 -2.81 -0.77 0.03
CA ILE A 178 -3.30 -0.35 -1.29
C ILE A 178 -4.39 0.72 -1.25
N GLY A 179 -4.99 0.95 -0.06
CA GLY A 179 -6.04 1.94 0.15
C GLY A 179 -7.45 1.39 0.10
N GLY A 180 -8.37 2.13 0.74
CA GLY A 180 -9.79 1.77 0.89
C GLY A 180 -10.75 2.54 -0.01
N ASP A 181 -10.25 3.33 -0.96
CA ASP A 181 -11.08 4.09 -1.89
C ASP A 181 -11.60 3.20 -3.04
N PRO A 182 -12.73 3.55 -3.67
CA PRO A 182 -13.30 2.79 -4.79
C PRO A 182 -12.38 2.73 -6.01
N ILE A 183 -11.60 3.80 -6.24
CA ILE A 183 -10.64 3.91 -7.34
C ILE A 183 -9.24 4.09 -6.76
N ILE A 184 -8.47 3.02 -6.82
CA ILE A 184 -7.08 2.98 -6.36
C ILE A 184 -6.10 2.76 -7.52
N GLY A 185 -4.83 3.06 -7.29
CA GLY A 185 -3.76 2.90 -8.27
C GLY A 185 -3.44 1.44 -8.56
N THR A 186 -3.00 0.71 -7.55
CA THR A 186 -2.57 -0.69 -7.64
C THR A 186 -3.60 -1.59 -6.98
N PRO A 187 -4.33 -2.44 -7.73
CA PRO A 187 -5.30 -3.38 -7.17
C PRO A 187 -4.62 -4.54 -6.43
N THR A 188 -5.39 -5.26 -5.61
CA THR A 188 -4.92 -6.42 -4.82
C THR A 188 -4.19 -7.45 -5.67
N ARG A 189 -4.74 -7.80 -6.84
CA ARG A 189 -4.14 -8.74 -7.78
C ARG A 189 -2.71 -8.35 -8.16
N ASP A 190 -2.49 -7.10 -8.54
CA ASP A 190 -1.18 -6.63 -9.01
C ASP A 190 -0.14 -6.64 -7.89
N ALA A 191 -0.54 -6.31 -6.66
CA ALA A 191 0.33 -6.43 -5.49
C ALA A 191 0.67 -7.88 -5.17
N VAL A 192 -0.30 -8.80 -5.24
CA VAL A 192 -0.08 -10.24 -5.07
C VAL A 192 0.87 -10.78 -6.15
N GLU A 193 0.71 -10.37 -7.41
CA GLU A 193 1.61 -10.75 -8.51
C GLU A 193 3.06 -10.32 -8.25
N LEU A 194 3.27 -9.11 -7.74
CA LEU A 194 4.61 -8.65 -7.35
C LEU A 194 5.23 -9.56 -6.29
N PHE A 195 4.50 -9.91 -5.25
CA PHE A 195 4.97 -10.81 -4.19
C PHE A 195 5.21 -12.24 -4.70
N MET A 196 4.36 -12.76 -5.58
CA MET A 196 4.54 -14.09 -6.17
C MET A 196 5.83 -14.20 -6.98
N ASN A 197 6.29 -13.09 -7.56
CA ASN A 197 7.51 -13.02 -8.35
C ASN A 197 8.75 -12.58 -7.54
N ASP A 198 8.59 -12.18 -6.27
CA ASP A 198 9.69 -11.72 -5.43
C ASP A 198 10.44 -12.89 -4.78
N PRO A 199 11.73 -13.08 -5.03
CA PRO A 199 12.51 -14.17 -4.43
C PRO A 199 12.73 -14.03 -2.92
N GLU A 200 12.50 -12.85 -2.34
CA GLU A 200 12.63 -12.59 -0.91
C GLU A 200 11.30 -12.75 -0.15
N THR A 201 10.23 -13.08 -0.84
CA THR A 201 8.91 -13.37 -0.24
C THR A 201 8.57 -14.85 -0.39
N ASP A 202 8.34 -15.55 0.73
CA ASP A 202 8.01 -16.97 0.74
C ASP A 202 6.50 -17.22 0.81
N ALA A 203 5.75 -16.32 1.46
CA ALA A 203 4.30 -16.42 1.59
C ALA A 203 3.66 -15.02 1.68
N ILE A 204 2.34 -14.96 1.52
CA ILE A 204 1.61 -13.69 1.42
C ILE A 204 0.46 -13.67 2.41
N VAL A 205 0.28 -12.55 3.11
CA VAL A 205 -0.95 -12.19 3.81
C VAL A 205 -1.76 -11.25 2.91
N MET A 206 -3.01 -11.63 2.61
CA MET A 206 -3.93 -10.83 1.83
C MET A 206 -5.12 -10.41 2.68
N ILE A 207 -5.26 -9.11 2.94
CA ILE A 207 -6.33 -8.55 3.76
C ILE A 207 -7.23 -7.70 2.89
N GLY A 208 -8.49 -8.09 2.80
CA GLY A 208 -9.54 -7.38 2.10
C GLY A 208 -10.67 -6.98 3.03
N GLU A 209 -11.73 -6.49 2.42
CA GLU A 209 -12.94 -6.06 3.08
C GLU A 209 -14.16 -6.32 2.19
N ILE A 210 -15.35 -6.11 2.73
CA ILE A 210 -16.60 -6.12 1.96
C ILE A 210 -16.57 -5.08 0.83
N GLY A 211 -17.33 -5.31 -0.22
CA GLY A 211 -17.47 -4.40 -1.37
C GLY A 211 -16.42 -4.62 -2.47
N GLY A 212 -16.85 -4.50 -3.71
CA GLY A 212 -16.05 -4.72 -4.91
C GLY A 212 -15.51 -6.14 -5.08
N GLY A 213 -14.80 -6.41 -6.17
CA GLY A 213 -14.33 -7.76 -6.57
C GLY A 213 -12.82 -8.00 -6.47
N MET A 214 -12.03 -7.04 -5.98
CA MET A 214 -10.56 -7.09 -6.08
C MET A 214 -9.91 -8.32 -5.42
N GLU A 215 -10.46 -8.78 -4.30
CA GLU A 215 -9.94 -9.96 -3.59
C GLU A 215 -10.28 -11.26 -4.32
N ALA A 216 -11.49 -11.34 -4.92
CA ALA A 216 -11.88 -12.46 -5.76
C ALA A 216 -11.03 -12.54 -7.03
N GLU A 217 -10.78 -11.40 -7.70
CA GLU A 217 -9.89 -11.31 -8.87
C GLU A 217 -8.48 -11.78 -8.53
N ALA A 218 -7.94 -11.34 -7.39
CA ALA A 218 -6.64 -11.79 -6.90
C ALA A 218 -6.62 -13.31 -6.62
N ALA A 219 -7.68 -13.85 -6.00
CA ALA A 219 -7.80 -15.28 -5.72
C ALA A 219 -7.85 -16.13 -7.01
N TYR A 220 -8.63 -15.73 -7.99
CA TYR A 220 -8.67 -16.38 -9.30
C TYR A 220 -7.32 -16.35 -10.00
N TRP A 221 -6.62 -15.21 -9.92
CA TRP A 221 -5.29 -15.07 -10.49
C TRP A 221 -4.27 -16.00 -9.81
N VAL A 222 -4.28 -16.10 -8.49
CA VAL A 222 -3.43 -17.01 -7.70
C VAL A 222 -3.65 -18.45 -8.14
N LYS A 223 -4.91 -18.90 -8.24
CA LYS A 223 -5.27 -20.25 -8.70
C LYS A 223 -4.80 -20.50 -10.13
N ALA A 224 -5.04 -19.56 -11.04
CA ALA A 224 -4.66 -19.68 -12.45
C ALA A 224 -3.15 -19.75 -12.67
N ASN A 225 -2.35 -19.19 -11.74
CA ASN A 225 -0.89 -19.18 -11.78
C ASN A 225 -0.24 -20.26 -10.90
N GLY A 226 -1.00 -21.26 -10.46
CA GLY A 226 -0.51 -22.48 -9.83
C GLY A 226 -0.11 -22.36 -8.36
N ASN A 227 -0.65 -21.36 -7.63
CA ASN A 227 -0.44 -21.18 -6.18
C ASN A 227 1.05 -21.30 -5.77
N LYS A 228 1.94 -20.63 -6.49
CA LYS A 228 3.41 -20.76 -6.34
C LYS A 228 3.93 -20.48 -4.93
N LYS A 229 3.20 -19.68 -4.16
CA LYS A 229 3.50 -19.35 -2.75
C LYS A 229 2.20 -19.41 -1.95
N PRO A 230 2.23 -19.91 -0.72
CA PRO A 230 1.02 -19.93 0.10
C PRO A 230 0.51 -18.53 0.39
N VAL A 231 -0.82 -18.39 0.43
CA VAL A 231 -1.51 -17.15 0.77
C VAL A 231 -2.44 -17.40 1.95
N VAL A 232 -2.30 -16.60 3.00
CA VAL A 232 -3.25 -16.52 4.12
C VAL A 232 -4.13 -15.30 3.92
N GLY A 233 -5.45 -15.47 3.96
CA GLY A 233 -6.42 -14.43 3.64
C GLY A 233 -7.38 -14.12 4.77
N PHE A 234 -7.73 -12.84 4.93
CA PHE A 234 -8.75 -12.35 5.83
C PHE A 234 -9.62 -11.29 5.14
N ILE A 235 -10.92 -11.33 5.38
CA ILE A 235 -11.88 -10.34 4.89
C ILE A 235 -12.59 -9.66 6.07
N ALA A 236 -12.42 -8.35 6.18
CA ALA A 236 -13.10 -7.53 7.18
C ALA A 236 -14.58 -7.29 6.81
N GLY A 237 -15.40 -7.03 7.82
CA GLY A 237 -16.81 -6.67 7.64
C GLY A 237 -17.77 -7.86 7.63
N GLN A 238 -17.42 -9.01 8.25
CA GLN A 238 -18.26 -10.20 8.31
C GLN A 238 -19.65 -9.96 8.95
N THR A 239 -19.76 -8.96 9.84
CA THR A 239 -21.01 -8.60 10.51
C THR A 239 -21.64 -7.32 9.95
N ALA A 240 -21.13 -6.82 8.83
CA ALA A 240 -21.61 -5.59 8.23
C ALA A 240 -23.03 -5.75 7.66
N PRO A 241 -23.97 -4.84 7.98
CA PRO A 241 -25.30 -4.88 7.41
C PRO A 241 -25.26 -4.49 5.92
N PRO A 242 -26.09 -5.14 5.07
CA PRO A 242 -26.16 -4.81 3.66
C PRO A 242 -26.49 -3.34 3.40
N GLY A 243 -25.91 -2.75 2.34
CA GLY A 243 -26.18 -1.38 1.90
C GLY A 243 -25.62 -0.27 2.80
N ARG A 244 -24.91 -0.60 3.87
CA ARG A 244 -24.21 0.39 4.70
C ARG A 244 -22.71 0.46 4.37
N ARG A 245 -22.22 1.69 4.27
CA ARG A 245 -20.77 1.97 4.20
C ARG A 245 -20.12 1.71 5.56
N MET A 246 -19.04 0.92 5.56
CA MET A 246 -18.32 0.50 6.76
C MET A 246 -16.89 1.06 6.78
N GLY A 247 -16.77 2.32 7.18
CA GLY A 247 -15.46 3.02 7.23
C GLY A 247 -15.03 3.50 5.85
N HIS A 248 -14.33 2.67 5.09
CA HIS A 248 -13.81 3.00 3.76
C HIS A 248 -14.91 3.30 2.75
N ALA A 249 -14.63 4.21 1.80
CA ALA A 249 -15.59 4.58 0.76
C ALA A 249 -15.97 3.41 -0.15
N GLY A 250 -15.05 2.44 -0.35
CA GLY A 250 -15.30 1.21 -1.12
C GLY A 250 -15.93 0.06 -0.33
N ALA A 251 -16.04 0.16 1.00
CA ALA A 251 -16.55 -0.90 1.87
C ALA A 251 -18.09 -0.87 1.99
N ILE A 252 -18.77 -1.18 0.91
CA ILE A 252 -20.23 -1.30 0.82
C ILE A 252 -20.59 -2.60 0.13
N VAL A 253 -21.49 -3.40 0.74
CA VAL A 253 -22.06 -4.58 0.08
C VAL A 253 -23.11 -4.12 -0.91
N GLY A 254 -22.80 -4.20 -2.20
CA GLY A 254 -23.70 -3.84 -3.31
C GLY A 254 -24.40 -5.05 -3.93
N GLY A 255 -23.83 -6.26 -3.73
CA GLY A 255 -24.35 -7.50 -4.31
C GLY A 255 -24.04 -8.74 -3.44
N ALA A 256 -24.45 -9.91 -3.91
CA ALA A 256 -24.25 -11.17 -3.20
C ALA A 256 -22.77 -11.59 -3.14
N ASP A 257 -22.01 -11.25 -4.18
CA ASP A 257 -20.62 -11.73 -4.35
C ASP A 257 -19.58 -10.86 -3.64
N ASP A 258 -19.96 -9.67 -3.17
CA ASP A 258 -19.05 -8.74 -2.49
C ASP A 258 -19.22 -8.69 -0.97
N THR A 259 -19.98 -9.64 -0.42
CA THR A 259 -20.02 -9.92 1.02
C THR A 259 -18.72 -10.58 1.51
N ALA A 260 -18.40 -10.42 2.80
CA ALA A 260 -17.24 -11.10 3.38
C ALA A 260 -17.31 -12.63 3.21
N ALA A 261 -18.47 -13.22 3.45
CA ALA A 261 -18.68 -14.67 3.33
C ALA A 261 -18.46 -15.19 1.90
N ALA A 262 -18.97 -14.48 0.89
CA ALA A 262 -18.79 -14.84 -0.52
C ALA A 262 -17.31 -14.77 -0.93
N LYS A 263 -16.63 -13.68 -0.59
CA LYS A 263 -15.20 -13.51 -0.87
C LYS A 263 -14.34 -14.57 -0.18
N MET A 264 -14.59 -14.85 1.10
CA MET A 264 -13.87 -15.90 1.85
C MET A 264 -14.07 -17.28 1.21
N LYS A 265 -15.28 -17.59 0.74
CA LYS A 265 -15.57 -18.82 0.01
C LYS A 265 -14.77 -18.91 -1.29
N ILE A 266 -14.80 -17.86 -2.11
CA ILE A 266 -14.02 -17.79 -3.37
C ILE A 266 -12.52 -17.98 -3.09
N MET A 267 -11.99 -17.29 -2.09
CA MET A 267 -10.59 -17.41 -1.69
C MET A 267 -10.23 -18.86 -1.31
N ALA A 268 -11.04 -19.53 -0.50
CA ALA A 268 -10.84 -20.91 -0.12
C ALA A 268 -10.88 -21.87 -1.33
N GLU A 269 -11.85 -21.71 -2.23
CA GLU A 269 -11.97 -22.48 -3.48
C GLU A 269 -10.80 -22.26 -4.44
N CYS A 270 -10.09 -21.15 -4.28
CA CYS A 270 -8.87 -20.82 -5.02
C CYS A 270 -7.58 -21.28 -4.33
N GLY A 271 -7.67 -21.99 -3.19
CA GLY A 271 -6.51 -22.50 -2.47
C GLY A 271 -5.84 -21.51 -1.52
N ILE A 272 -6.53 -20.40 -1.18
CA ILE A 272 -6.06 -19.47 -0.17
C ILE A 272 -6.51 -19.92 1.21
N HIS A 273 -5.62 -19.90 2.19
CA HIS A 273 -5.88 -20.29 3.57
C HIS A 273 -6.60 -19.17 4.32
N VAL A 274 -7.94 -19.26 4.41
CA VAL A 274 -8.77 -18.21 5.00
C VAL A 274 -8.83 -18.35 6.52
N VAL A 275 -8.74 -17.22 7.23
CA VAL A 275 -8.97 -17.13 8.68
C VAL A 275 -10.20 -16.27 8.97
N ASN A 276 -10.92 -16.60 10.06
CA ASN A 276 -12.13 -15.89 10.48
C ASN A 276 -11.82 -14.68 11.39
N SER A 277 -10.64 -14.67 12.01
CA SER A 277 -10.19 -13.58 12.88
C SER A 277 -8.83 -13.07 12.43
N PRO A 278 -8.57 -11.76 12.43
CA PRO A 278 -7.25 -11.22 12.14
C PRO A 278 -6.20 -11.70 13.16
N ALA A 279 -6.61 -12.03 14.39
CA ALA A 279 -5.73 -12.58 15.43
C ALA A 279 -5.13 -13.96 15.07
N ASP A 280 -5.73 -14.67 14.12
CA ASP A 280 -5.26 -16.00 13.70
C ASP A 280 -4.27 -15.96 12.53
N ILE A 281 -4.02 -14.80 11.93
CA ILE A 281 -3.19 -14.66 10.73
C ILE A 281 -1.78 -15.21 10.95
N GLY A 282 -1.11 -14.81 12.02
CA GLY A 282 0.26 -15.25 12.30
C GLY A 282 0.37 -16.74 12.56
N LYS A 283 -0.55 -17.29 13.37
CA LYS A 283 -0.63 -18.73 13.65
C LYS A 283 -0.86 -19.53 12.37
N LYS A 284 -1.84 -19.12 11.56
CA LYS A 284 -2.16 -19.78 10.30
C LYS A 284 -0.98 -19.73 9.33
N MET A 285 -0.29 -18.61 9.24
CA MET A 285 0.91 -18.48 8.41
C MET A 285 2.02 -19.46 8.83
N ALA A 286 2.28 -19.58 10.12
CA ALA A 286 3.27 -20.53 10.64
C ALA A 286 2.87 -22.00 10.35
N GLU A 287 1.60 -22.36 10.53
CA GLU A 287 1.08 -23.69 10.20
C GLU A 287 1.27 -24.04 8.71
N VAL A 288 0.93 -23.10 7.84
CA VAL A 288 1.00 -23.32 6.39
C VAL A 288 2.44 -23.47 5.92
N LEU A 289 3.36 -22.64 6.43
CA LEU A 289 4.78 -22.75 6.09
C LEU A 289 5.45 -24.01 6.62
N ALA A 290 5.01 -24.54 7.77
CA ALA A 290 5.52 -25.81 8.31
C ALA A 290 5.07 -27.04 7.49
N GLY A 291 4.00 -26.92 6.70
CA GLY A 291 3.48 -27.98 5.82
C GLY A 291 3.96 -27.90 4.37
N HIS A 292 4.73 -26.86 4.02
CA HIS A 292 5.36 -26.67 2.73
C HIS A 292 6.86 -26.94 2.82
#